data_bb0f87ba0825a3ec91d47ac322623cf2
#
_entry.id   bb0f87ba0825a3ec91d47ac322623cf2
#
_cell.length_a   1.000
_cell.length_b   1.000
_cell.length_c   1.000
_cell.angle_alpha   90.00
_cell.angle_beta   90.00
_cell.angle_gamma   90.00
#
_symmetry.space_group_name_H-M   'P 1'
#
loop_
_entity.id
_entity.type
_entity.pdbx_description
1 polymer ?
#
loop_
_entity_poly.entity_id
_entity_poly.type
_entity_poly.pdbx_seq_one_letter_code
_entity_poly.pdbx_strand_id
1 'polypeptide(L)'
;IRDVVPSKIFVGNGIHEAADLCFRIFCQPQKDNVVAIEPTDSVYKKLANINDVEYRSVALDDNFELHACKLLSACDKNTKIIWLCSPNNPTGNNLNGEQMEEILRGFDGIVVIDESYSDFSTEPVFRNRIDEFPNIIVLNTMNNSWGCAALNIGTAYSSPDIIKLFNAVKYPYNISKPTQEQAVEILRDGSETDKFVSIICQERSRLLLAFAELPYCERVYPSQANFILVKMTNAKAVYNYLIEKGICVSNLSDVALCNNCLRITIGTKNENLLLLSALRQY
;
A
#
# COMPACT_ATOMS: atom_id res chain seq x y z
N ILE A 1 -6.63 15.52 -2.35
CA ILE A 1 -5.63 16.47 -1.82
C ILE A 1 -6.20 17.89 -1.78
N ARG A 2 -7.05 18.28 -2.74
CA ARG A 2 -7.52 19.67 -2.88
C ARG A 2 -8.49 20.14 -1.78
N ASP A 3 -9.11 19.21 -1.03
CA ASP A 3 -10.17 19.53 -0.07
C ASP A 3 -9.75 19.36 1.41
N VAL A 4 -8.50 18.98 1.67
CA VAL A 4 -7.99 18.79 3.04
C VAL A 4 -7.16 20.01 3.46
N VAL A 5 -7.53 20.61 4.61
CA VAL A 5 -6.81 21.78 5.13
C VAL A 5 -5.38 21.41 5.60
N PRO A 6 -4.40 22.33 5.46
CA PRO A 6 -2.99 22.04 5.79
C PRO A 6 -2.75 21.55 7.23
N SER A 7 -3.56 21.98 8.19
CA SER A 7 -3.45 21.52 9.60
C SER A 7 -3.72 20.04 9.80
N LYS A 8 -4.30 19.36 8.82
CA LYS A 8 -4.61 17.92 8.81
C LYS A 8 -3.65 17.10 7.96
N ILE A 9 -2.58 17.72 7.45
CA ILE A 9 -1.62 17.08 6.55
C ILE A 9 -0.22 17.16 7.14
N PHE A 10 0.44 16.02 7.27
CA PHE A 10 1.87 15.92 7.46
C PHE A 10 2.52 15.56 6.12
N VAL A 11 3.67 16.15 5.83
CA VAL A 11 4.47 15.83 4.64
C VAL A 11 5.85 15.35 5.08
N GLY A 12 6.23 14.15 4.64
CA GLY A 12 7.44 13.45 5.03
C GLY A 12 8.33 13.03 3.85
N ASN A 13 9.54 12.63 4.17
CA ASN A 13 10.48 12.01 3.23
C ASN A 13 10.06 10.55 2.95
N GLY A 14 9.07 10.42 2.09
CA GLY A 14 8.39 9.17 1.79
C GLY A 14 7.38 8.75 2.86
N ILE A 15 6.55 7.80 2.49
CA ILE A 15 5.56 7.19 3.37
C ILE A 15 6.21 6.49 4.57
N HIS A 16 7.43 5.99 4.40
CA HIS A 16 8.16 5.27 5.45
C HIS A 16 8.53 6.17 6.62
N GLU A 17 8.84 7.46 6.40
CA GLU A 17 9.03 8.40 7.50
C GLU A 17 7.73 8.57 8.29
N ALA A 18 6.60 8.77 7.61
CA ALA A 18 5.32 8.89 8.28
C ALA A 18 4.94 7.62 9.06
N ALA A 19 5.20 6.45 8.49
CA ALA A 19 4.97 5.17 9.14
C ALA A 19 5.88 4.97 10.37
N ASP A 20 7.18 5.31 10.30
CA ASP A 20 8.12 5.22 11.43
C ASP A 20 7.72 6.16 12.57
N LEU A 21 7.26 7.37 12.22
CA LEU A 21 6.75 8.32 13.21
C LEU A 21 5.51 7.79 13.95
N CYS A 22 4.64 6.99 13.31
CA CYS A 22 3.53 6.34 14.02
C CYS A 22 4.03 5.47 15.17
N PHE A 23 5.07 4.65 14.95
CA PHE A 23 5.66 3.82 16.01
C PHE A 23 6.24 4.68 17.12
N ARG A 24 7.03 5.71 16.79
CA ARG A 24 7.70 6.59 17.76
C ARG A 24 6.73 7.41 18.61
N ILE A 25 5.58 7.77 18.04
CA ILE A 25 4.57 8.61 18.72
C ILE A 25 3.65 7.76 19.62
N PHE A 26 3.22 6.60 19.12
CA PHE A 26 2.13 5.86 19.76
C PHE A 26 2.56 4.59 20.49
N CYS A 27 3.78 4.07 20.26
CA CYS A 27 4.22 2.82 20.88
C CYS A 27 5.36 3.02 21.87
N GLN A 28 5.30 2.32 22.99
CA GLN A 28 6.41 2.19 23.93
C GLN A 28 7.20 0.92 23.56
N PRO A 29 8.53 1.05 23.24
CA PRO A 29 9.38 -0.11 22.95
C PRO A 29 9.32 -1.18 24.03
N GLN A 30 9.42 -2.45 23.62
CA GLN A 30 9.43 -3.66 24.48
C GLN A 30 8.16 -3.89 25.32
N LYS A 31 7.15 -3.05 25.17
CA LYS A 31 5.92 -3.13 25.95
C LYS A 31 4.68 -3.23 25.09
N ASP A 32 4.61 -2.38 24.08
CA ASP A 32 3.44 -2.26 23.22
C ASP A 32 3.57 -3.15 21.99
N ASN A 33 2.44 -3.42 21.36
CA ASN A 33 2.37 -4.18 20.12
C ASN A 33 1.53 -3.48 19.07
N VAL A 34 1.71 -3.92 17.83
CA VAL A 34 0.89 -3.54 16.70
C VAL A 34 0.32 -4.76 16.03
N VAL A 35 -0.85 -4.62 15.44
CA VAL A 35 -1.54 -5.68 14.69
C VAL A 35 -1.65 -5.26 13.22
N ALA A 36 -1.38 -6.17 12.31
CA ALA A 36 -1.53 -5.95 10.88
C ALA A 36 -2.20 -7.14 10.19
N ILE A 37 -2.79 -6.91 9.04
CA ILE A 37 -3.24 -7.98 8.15
C ILE A 37 -2.02 -8.71 7.54
N GLU A 38 -2.20 -9.96 7.11
CA GLU A 38 -1.19 -10.74 6.39
C GLU A 38 -1.84 -11.53 5.25
N PRO A 39 -1.32 -11.47 3.99
CA PRO A 39 -0.15 -10.71 3.58
C PRO A 39 -0.42 -9.20 3.48
N THR A 40 0.60 -8.41 3.77
CA THR A 40 0.60 -6.95 3.57
C THR A 40 2.02 -6.44 3.33
N ASP A 41 2.22 -5.13 3.24
CA ASP A 41 3.56 -4.56 3.03
C ASP A 41 4.50 -4.90 4.18
N SER A 42 5.64 -5.52 3.83
CA SER A 42 6.64 -5.95 4.80
C SER A 42 7.30 -4.81 5.59
N VAL A 43 7.09 -3.57 5.16
CA VAL A 43 7.66 -2.39 5.81
C VAL A 43 7.14 -2.23 7.23
N TYR A 44 5.87 -2.53 7.51
CA TYR A 44 5.31 -2.37 8.85
C TYR A 44 6.02 -3.28 9.86
N LYS A 45 6.26 -4.55 9.47
CA LYS A 45 7.03 -5.49 10.30
C LYS A 45 8.48 -5.03 10.51
N LYS A 46 9.11 -4.49 9.45
CA LYS A 46 10.48 -3.96 9.55
C LYS A 46 10.54 -2.77 10.50
N LEU A 47 9.58 -1.85 10.41
CA LEU A 47 9.52 -0.67 11.28
C LEU A 47 9.20 -1.04 12.73
N ALA A 48 8.32 -2.02 12.96
CA ALA A 48 8.06 -2.57 14.30
C ALA A 48 9.36 -3.10 14.92
N ASN A 49 10.13 -3.90 14.18
CA ASN A 49 11.42 -4.43 14.64
C ASN A 49 12.44 -3.32 14.91
N ILE A 50 12.53 -2.28 14.06
CA ILE A 50 13.44 -1.14 14.25
C ILE A 50 13.09 -0.36 15.53
N ASN A 51 11.80 -0.23 15.84
CA ASN A 51 11.32 0.49 17.02
C ASN A 51 11.17 -0.42 18.26
N ASP A 52 11.61 -1.68 18.18
CA ASP A 52 11.53 -2.67 19.28
C ASP A 52 10.09 -2.83 19.80
N VAL A 53 9.12 -2.91 18.87
CA VAL A 53 7.68 -3.09 19.12
C VAL A 53 7.25 -4.45 18.60
N GLU A 54 6.47 -5.20 19.38
CA GLU A 54 5.95 -6.51 18.97
C GLU A 54 5.02 -6.34 17.77
N TYR A 55 5.27 -7.14 16.71
CA TYR A 55 4.42 -7.18 15.51
C TYR A 55 3.59 -8.46 15.50
N ARG A 56 2.29 -8.32 15.43
CA ARG A 56 1.33 -9.43 15.30
C ARG A 56 0.64 -9.34 13.95
N SER A 57 0.53 -10.47 13.25
CA SER A 57 -0.21 -10.56 11.99
C SER A 57 -1.46 -11.41 12.12
N VAL A 58 -2.50 -11.00 11.40
CA VAL A 58 -3.76 -11.71 11.26
C VAL A 58 -3.98 -12.03 9.80
N ALA A 59 -4.04 -13.32 9.47
CA ALA A 59 -4.19 -13.76 8.10
C ALA A 59 -5.54 -13.30 7.51
N LEU A 60 -5.49 -12.74 6.30
CA LEU A 60 -6.65 -12.60 5.44
C LEU A 60 -7.18 -13.99 5.06
N ASP A 61 -8.34 -14.07 4.45
CA ASP A 61 -8.83 -15.35 3.94
C ASP A 61 -8.20 -15.72 2.57
N ASP A 62 -8.62 -16.84 1.99
CA ASP A 62 -8.12 -17.34 0.71
C ASP A 62 -8.46 -16.42 -0.50
N ASN A 63 -9.36 -15.47 -0.32
CA ASN A 63 -9.71 -14.44 -1.29
C ASN A 63 -9.07 -13.08 -0.97
N PHE A 64 -8.23 -13.03 0.07
CA PHE A 64 -7.63 -11.82 0.63
C PHE A 64 -8.65 -10.83 1.19
N GLU A 65 -9.75 -11.32 1.73
CA GLU A 65 -10.76 -10.50 2.38
C GLU A 65 -10.45 -10.27 3.85
N LEU A 66 -10.77 -9.06 4.31
CA LEU A 66 -10.61 -8.61 5.69
C LEU A 66 -11.81 -9.05 6.53
N HIS A 67 -11.55 -9.56 7.74
CA HIS A 67 -12.55 -9.85 8.75
C HIS A 67 -12.27 -9.05 10.02
N ALA A 68 -13.03 -7.99 10.27
CA ALA A 68 -12.82 -7.06 11.39
C ALA A 68 -12.79 -7.78 12.74
N CYS A 69 -13.72 -8.70 12.98
CA CYS A 69 -13.80 -9.43 14.25
C CYS A 69 -12.52 -10.24 14.56
N LYS A 70 -11.88 -10.86 13.52
CA LYS A 70 -10.62 -11.60 13.70
C LYS A 70 -9.48 -10.64 14.06
N LEU A 71 -9.41 -9.49 13.39
CA LEU A 71 -8.36 -8.50 13.61
C LEU A 71 -8.50 -7.88 15.02
N LEU A 72 -9.71 -7.47 15.39
CA LEU A 72 -9.99 -6.91 16.72
C LEU A 72 -9.73 -7.91 17.84
N SER A 73 -10.03 -9.20 17.65
CA SER A 73 -9.76 -10.25 18.64
C SER A 73 -8.27 -10.52 18.86
N ALA A 74 -7.39 -10.14 17.92
CA ALA A 74 -5.94 -10.22 18.09
C ALA A 74 -5.34 -9.04 18.88
N CYS A 75 -6.14 -8.01 19.13
CA CYS A 75 -5.73 -6.84 19.90
C CYS A 75 -5.85 -7.09 21.40
N ASP A 76 -4.96 -6.48 22.18
CA ASP A 76 -5.00 -6.45 23.63
C ASP A 76 -4.77 -5.01 24.17
N LYS A 77 -4.68 -4.85 25.49
CA LYS A 77 -4.45 -3.53 26.13
C LYS A 77 -3.14 -2.86 25.74
N ASN A 78 -2.17 -3.62 25.22
CA ASN A 78 -0.88 -3.13 24.77
C ASN A 78 -0.85 -2.87 23.25
N THR A 79 -1.92 -3.23 22.52
CA THR A 79 -2.03 -2.91 21.10
C THR A 79 -2.28 -1.42 20.91
N LYS A 80 -1.41 -0.73 20.19
CA LYS A 80 -1.48 0.71 19.97
C LYS A 80 -1.85 1.09 18.54
N ILE A 81 -1.47 0.26 17.58
CA ILE A 81 -1.71 0.56 16.16
C ILE A 81 -2.24 -0.69 15.47
N ILE A 82 -3.26 -0.50 14.63
CA ILE A 82 -3.66 -1.45 13.60
C ILE A 82 -3.20 -0.92 12.24
N TRP A 83 -2.56 -1.78 11.43
CA TRP A 83 -2.10 -1.46 10.08
C TRP A 83 -2.97 -2.12 9.04
N LEU A 84 -3.55 -1.33 8.14
CA LEU A 84 -4.34 -1.74 6.98
C LEU A 84 -3.72 -1.12 5.73
N CYS A 85 -3.71 -1.86 4.61
CA CYS A 85 -3.26 -1.36 3.31
C CYS A 85 -4.38 -1.57 2.30
N SER A 86 -4.87 -0.51 1.66
CA SER A 86 -5.97 -0.60 0.70
C SER A 86 -5.85 0.46 -0.39
N PRO A 87 -5.64 0.06 -1.66
CA PRO A 87 -5.41 -1.32 -2.15
C PRO A 87 -4.20 -1.99 -1.50
N ASN A 88 -4.32 -3.28 -1.19
CA ASN A 88 -3.30 -4.00 -0.44
C ASN A 88 -2.08 -4.38 -1.30
N ASN A 89 -0.91 -4.26 -0.74
CA ASN A 89 0.32 -4.81 -1.29
C ASN A 89 0.72 -6.07 -0.50
N PRO A 90 0.83 -7.27 -1.11
CA PRO A 90 1.01 -7.50 -2.55
C PRO A 90 -0.23 -8.00 -3.30
N THR A 91 -1.39 -8.05 -2.70
CA THR A 91 -2.57 -8.74 -3.25
C THR A 91 -3.32 -7.92 -4.30
N GLY A 92 -3.22 -6.59 -4.26
CA GLY A 92 -3.78 -5.65 -5.24
C GLY A 92 -5.26 -5.31 -5.03
N ASN A 93 -5.99 -6.04 -4.19
CA ASN A 93 -7.40 -5.80 -3.92
C ASN A 93 -7.61 -4.66 -2.92
N ASN A 94 -8.76 -4.00 -3.00
CA ASN A 94 -9.25 -3.17 -1.90
C ASN A 94 -9.71 -4.06 -0.74
N LEU A 95 -9.50 -3.59 0.47
CA LEU A 95 -10.16 -4.13 1.65
C LEU A 95 -11.61 -3.63 1.69
N ASN A 96 -12.50 -4.43 2.27
CA ASN A 96 -13.90 -4.05 2.42
C ASN A 96 -14.04 -2.84 3.35
N GLY A 97 -14.66 -1.75 2.85
CA GLY A 97 -14.80 -0.48 3.56
C GLY A 97 -15.60 -0.59 4.87
N GLU A 98 -16.67 -1.40 4.88
CA GLU A 98 -17.48 -1.61 6.09
C GLU A 98 -16.69 -2.32 7.19
N GLN A 99 -15.85 -3.30 6.81
CA GLN A 99 -14.97 -4.00 7.75
C GLN A 99 -13.88 -3.05 8.31
N MET A 100 -13.34 -2.14 7.47
CA MET A 100 -12.40 -1.11 7.95
C MET A 100 -13.09 -0.12 8.90
N GLU A 101 -14.33 0.28 8.64
CA GLU A 101 -15.10 1.14 9.55
C GLU A 101 -15.42 0.45 10.89
N GLU A 102 -15.75 -0.84 10.86
CA GLU A 102 -15.96 -1.64 12.07
C GLU A 102 -14.69 -1.62 12.94
N ILE A 103 -13.50 -1.76 12.32
CA ILE A 103 -12.22 -1.68 13.03
C ILE A 103 -12.01 -0.28 13.60
N LEU A 104 -12.23 0.78 12.81
CA LEU A 104 -12.09 2.17 13.25
C LEU A 104 -12.97 2.52 14.46
N ARG A 105 -14.17 1.96 14.50
CA ARG A 105 -15.12 2.18 15.61
C ARG A 105 -14.89 1.26 16.80
N GLY A 106 -14.36 0.07 16.57
CA GLY A 106 -14.17 -0.98 17.58
C GLY A 106 -12.81 -0.98 18.27
N PHE A 107 -11.87 -0.14 17.83
CA PHE A 107 -10.51 -0.09 18.35
C PHE A 107 -10.20 1.27 18.98
N ASP A 108 -9.78 1.27 20.24
CA ASP A 108 -9.46 2.50 20.99
C ASP A 108 -8.08 3.09 20.66
N GLY A 109 -7.22 2.34 19.95
CA GLY A 109 -5.91 2.82 19.50
C GLY A 109 -5.96 3.45 18.10
N ILE A 110 -4.80 3.66 17.49
CA ILE A 110 -4.67 4.27 16.16
C ILE A 110 -4.87 3.21 15.06
N VAL A 111 -5.70 3.53 14.07
CA VAL A 111 -5.80 2.74 12.84
C VAL A 111 -5.10 3.49 11.72
N VAL A 112 -4.04 2.90 11.17
CA VAL A 112 -3.33 3.44 10.01
C VAL A 112 -3.82 2.74 8.76
N ILE A 113 -4.33 3.52 7.80
CA ILE A 113 -4.75 3.04 6.48
C ILE A 113 -3.76 3.56 5.45
N ASP A 114 -3.03 2.63 4.83
CA ASP A 114 -2.10 2.96 3.76
C ASP A 114 -2.84 2.96 2.41
N GLU A 115 -3.03 4.15 1.86
CA GLU A 115 -3.68 4.41 0.56
C GLU A 115 -2.67 4.67 -0.57
N SER A 116 -1.44 4.14 -0.49
CA SER A 116 -0.39 4.37 -1.49
C SER A 116 -0.76 4.00 -2.92
N TYR A 117 -1.77 3.17 -3.11
CA TYR A 117 -2.26 2.73 -4.41
C TYR A 117 -3.67 3.20 -4.72
N SER A 118 -4.29 4.01 -3.87
CA SER A 118 -5.70 4.41 -3.98
C SER A 118 -6.01 5.22 -5.24
N ASP A 119 -5.03 5.91 -5.82
CA ASP A 119 -5.24 6.68 -7.05
C ASP A 119 -5.53 5.78 -8.29
N PHE A 120 -5.24 4.48 -8.21
CA PHE A 120 -5.58 3.48 -9.23
C PHE A 120 -6.91 2.76 -8.95
N SER A 121 -7.57 3.09 -7.85
CA SER A 121 -8.83 2.49 -7.40
C SER A 121 -10.03 3.37 -7.74
N THR A 122 -11.17 2.74 -7.92
CA THR A 122 -12.47 3.41 -8.07
C THR A 122 -13.23 3.55 -6.75
N GLU A 123 -12.74 2.90 -5.68
CA GLU A 123 -13.40 2.92 -4.38
C GLU A 123 -13.15 4.23 -3.63
N PRO A 124 -14.10 4.65 -2.77
CA PRO A 124 -13.94 5.81 -1.92
C PRO A 124 -12.70 5.71 -1.01
N VAL A 125 -12.00 6.82 -0.85
CA VAL A 125 -10.79 6.92 -0.04
C VAL A 125 -11.09 7.43 1.37
N PHE A 126 -10.43 6.87 2.38
CA PHE A 126 -10.59 7.28 3.78
C PHE A 126 -9.97 8.64 4.09
N ARG A 127 -9.00 9.11 3.28
CA ARG A 127 -8.43 10.47 3.44
C ARG A 127 -9.48 11.59 3.35
N ASN A 128 -10.61 11.36 2.68
CA ASN A 128 -11.72 12.30 2.61
C ASN A 128 -12.67 12.20 3.82
N ARG A 129 -12.48 11.22 4.67
CA ARG A 129 -13.35 10.87 5.81
C ARG A 129 -12.64 10.94 7.17
N ILE A 130 -11.49 11.61 7.24
CA ILE A 130 -10.68 11.71 8.46
C ILE A 130 -11.40 12.42 9.62
N ASP A 131 -12.43 13.20 9.32
CA ASP A 131 -13.26 13.87 10.36
C ASP A 131 -14.30 12.95 10.99
N GLU A 132 -14.58 11.80 10.38
CA GLU A 132 -15.53 10.83 10.88
C GLU A 132 -14.91 9.92 11.96
N PHE A 133 -13.58 9.81 11.98
CA PHE A 133 -12.85 8.87 12.82
C PHE A 133 -11.69 9.58 13.54
N PRO A 134 -11.78 9.79 14.87
CA PRO A 134 -10.74 10.54 15.60
C PRO A 134 -9.40 9.81 15.70
N ASN A 135 -9.39 8.52 15.48
CA ASN A 135 -8.24 7.62 15.62
C ASN A 135 -7.62 7.17 14.28
N ILE A 136 -8.03 7.79 13.16
CA ILE A 136 -7.52 7.42 11.84
C ILE A 136 -6.24 8.19 11.48
N ILE A 137 -5.29 7.50 10.87
CA ILE A 137 -4.21 8.10 10.10
C ILE A 137 -4.23 7.47 8.70
N VAL A 138 -4.35 8.29 7.67
CA VAL A 138 -4.28 7.81 6.28
C VAL A 138 -2.94 8.20 5.70
N LEU A 139 -2.20 7.22 5.18
CA LEU A 139 -0.94 7.44 4.49
C LEU A 139 -1.13 7.44 2.98
N ASN A 140 -0.38 8.29 2.28
CA ASN A 140 -0.37 8.33 0.81
C ASN A 140 1.01 8.78 0.30
N THR A 141 1.28 8.62 -0.99
CA THR A 141 2.57 8.93 -1.58
C THR A 141 2.45 9.46 -3.01
N MET A 142 3.39 10.33 -3.40
CA MET A 142 3.56 10.76 -4.79
C MET A 142 4.39 9.75 -5.63
N ASN A 143 4.91 8.70 -5.04
CA ASN A 143 5.83 7.80 -5.72
C ASN A 143 5.16 6.97 -6.82
N ASN A 144 3.91 6.58 -6.64
CA ASN A 144 3.22 5.61 -7.49
C ASN A 144 2.48 6.30 -8.66
N SER A 145 1.37 6.98 -8.37
CA SER A 145 0.52 7.59 -9.40
C SER A 145 1.13 8.82 -10.07
N TRP A 146 1.92 9.59 -9.31
CA TRP A 146 2.61 10.78 -9.83
C TRP A 146 3.97 10.48 -10.47
N GLY A 147 4.44 9.23 -10.43
CA GLY A 147 5.74 8.85 -10.99
C GLY A 147 6.94 9.55 -10.33
N CYS A 148 6.78 10.05 -9.12
CA CYS A 148 7.74 10.90 -8.43
C CYS A 148 8.58 10.15 -7.38
N ALA A 149 8.92 8.89 -7.64
CA ALA A 149 9.68 8.05 -6.69
C ALA A 149 11.02 8.68 -6.27
N ALA A 150 11.69 9.41 -7.18
CA ALA A 150 12.94 10.09 -6.89
C ALA A 150 12.80 11.25 -5.90
N LEU A 151 11.62 11.91 -5.83
CA LEU A 151 11.35 12.94 -4.84
C LEU A 151 11.03 12.36 -3.47
N ASN A 152 10.55 11.12 -3.45
CA ASN A 152 10.21 10.36 -2.25
C ASN A 152 9.34 11.15 -1.27
N ILE A 153 8.22 11.71 -1.73
CA ILE A 153 7.28 12.44 -0.87
C ILE A 153 6.14 11.51 -0.45
N GLY A 154 5.97 11.42 0.86
CA GLY A 154 4.83 10.78 1.51
C GLY A 154 4.03 11.77 2.34
N THR A 155 2.77 11.46 2.54
CA THR A 155 1.84 12.28 3.32
C THR A 155 1.12 11.43 4.35
N ALA A 156 0.80 12.03 5.50
CA ALA A 156 -0.17 11.49 6.45
C ALA A 156 -1.30 12.49 6.64
N TYR A 157 -2.52 11.98 6.63
CA TYR A 157 -3.75 12.74 6.85
C TYR A 157 -4.40 12.28 8.14
N SER A 158 -4.72 13.21 9.03
CA SER A 158 -5.34 12.91 10.31
C SER A 158 -5.92 14.18 10.96
N SER A 159 -6.42 14.07 12.19
CA SER A 159 -6.84 15.23 13.00
C SER A 159 -5.67 16.20 13.23
N PRO A 160 -5.95 17.50 13.40
CA PRO A 160 -4.89 18.49 13.67
C PRO A 160 -4.04 18.15 14.89
N ASP A 161 -4.60 17.49 15.90
CA ASP A 161 -3.85 17.14 17.12
C ASP A 161 -2.84 16.02 16.86
N ILE A 162 -3.22 15.01 16.08
CA ILE A 162 -2.28 13.96 15.64
C ILE A 162 -1.19 14.57 14.76
N ILE A 163 -1.53 15.45 13.81
CA ILE A 163 -0.55 16.09 12.92
C ILE A 163 0.44 16.99 13.70
N LYS A 164 0.01 17.64 14.79
CA LYS A 164 0.93 18.36 15.69
C LYS A 164 1.98 17.43 16.30
N LEU A 165 1.61 16.19 16.69
CA LEU A 165 2.57 15.20 17.21
C LEU A 165 3.61 14.83 16.16
N PHE A 166 3.19 14.57 14.91
CA PHE A 166 4.12 14.31 13.81
C PHE A 166 5.12 15.44 13.62
N ASN A 167 4.64 16.70 13.62
CA ASN A 167 5.50 17.87 13.47
C ASN A 167 6.44 18.11 14.66
N ALA A 168 6.06 17.65 15.86
CA ALA A 168 6.92 17.75 17.04
C ALA A 168 8.03 16.71 17.07
N VAL A 169 7.82 15.52 16.46
CA VAL A 169 8.78 14.39 16.53
C VAL A 169 9.64 14.27 15.28
N LYS A 170 9.17 14.75 14.11
CA LYS A 170 9.95 14.68 12.85
C LYS A 170 11.32 15.38 12.96
N TYR A 171 12.27 14.92 12.16
CA TYR A 171 13.54 15.65 12.04
C TYR A 171 13.34 17.05 11.43
N PRO A 172 14.07 18.06 11.92
CA PRO A 172 14.14 19.35 11.25
C PRO A 172 14.59 19.17 9.78
N TYR A 173 13.98 19.93 8.86
CA TYR A 173 14.33 19.87 7.43
C TYR A 173 14.22 18.48 6.79
N ASN A 174 13.23 17.68 7.22
CA ASN A 174 13.00 16.32 6.72
C ASN A 174 12.82 16.25 5.18
N ILE A 175 12.43 17.34 4.53
CA ILE A 175 12.34 17.44 3.07
C ILE A 175 13.20 18.62 2.60
N SER A 176 14.11 18.35 1.66
CA SER A 176 15.00 19.38 1.12
C SER A 176 14.22 20.45 0.35
N LYS A 177 14.74 21.70 0.33
CA LYS A 177 14.11 22.79 -0.42
C LYS A 177 13.94 22.48 -1.91
N PRO A 178 14.93 21.94 -2.64
CA PRO A 178 14.75 21.56 -4.04
C PRO A 178 13.63 20.53 -4.25
N THR A 179 13.52 19.55 -3.36
CA THR A 179 12.42 18.54 -3.41
C THR A 179 11.06 19.19 -3.24
N GLN A 180 10.93 20.15 -2.29
CA GLN A 180 9.68 20.89 -2.08
C GLN A 180 9.29 21.72 -3.32
N GLU A 181 10.25 22.46 -3.89
CA GLU A 181 10.03 23.29 -5.07
C GLU A 181 9.56 22.43 -6.26
N GLN A 182 10.22 21.31 -6.50
CA GLN A 182 9.88 20.40 -7.59
C GLN A 182 8.52 19.71 -7.37
N ALA A 183 8.20 19.31 -6.13
CA ALA A 183 6.90 18.75 -5.82
C ALA A 183 5.76 19.76 -6.04
N VAL A 184 5.94 21.01 -5.63
CA VAL A 184 4.97 22.08 -5.86
C VAL A 184 4.74 22.30 -7.36
N GLU A 185 5.80 22.27 -8.18
CA GLU A 185 5.70 22.42 -9.63
C GLU A 185 4.86 21.29 -10.25
N ILE A 186 5.14 20.04 -9.87
CA ILE A 186 4.40 18.87 -10.35
C ILE A 186 2.92 18.93 -9.93
N LEU A 187 2.64 19.36 -8.70
CA LEU A 187 1.28 19.42 -8.15
C LEU A 187 0.43 20.53 -8.78
N ARG A 188 1.01 21.50 -9.51
CA ARG A 188 0.25 22.58 -10.18
C ARG A 188 -0.62 22.05 -11.31
N ASP A 189 -0.15 21.04 -12.02
CA ASP A 189 -0.89 20.40 -13.10
C ASP A 189 -0.95 18.89 -12.94
N GLY A 190 -2.06 18.38 -12.40
CA GLY A 190 -2.32 16.96 -12.26
C GLY A 190 -2.84 16.25 -13.52
N SER A 191 -3.02 16.96 -14.63
CA SER A 191 -3.63 16.40 -15.84
C SER A 191 -2.83 15.27 -16.48
N GLU A 192 -1.49 15.32 -16.38
CA GLU A 192 -0.62 14.22 -16.85
C GLU A 192 -0.75 12.99 -15.95
N THR A 193 -0.83 13.19 -14.64
CA THR A 193 -1.04 12.09 -13.67
C THR A 193 -2.34 11.36 -13.95
N ASP A 194 -3.43 12.09 -14.17
CA ASP A 194 -4.74 11.50 -14.47
C ASP A 194 -4.69 10.66 -15.77
N LYS A 195 -3.96 11.13 -16.78
CA LYS A 195 -3.75 10.38 -18.03
C LYS A 195 -2.95 9.09 -17.78
N PHE A 196 -1.85 9.16 -17.03
CA PHE A 196 -1.04 7.98 -16.73
C PHE A 196 -1.81 6.97 -15.90
N VAL A 197 -2.56 7.40 -14.88
CA VAL A 197 -3.42 6.53 -14.08
C VAL A 197 -4.46 5.84 -14.98
N SER A 198 -5.11 6.58 -15.88
CA SER A 198 -6.07 6.01 -16.83
C SER A 198 -5.43 4.93 -17.73
N ILE A 199 -4.23 5.21 -18.29
CA ILE A 199 -3.50 4.25 -19.13
C ILE A 199 -3.15 2.98 -18.32
N ILE A 200 -2.64 3.13 -17.10
CA ILE A 200 -2.29 2.02 -16.22
C ILE A 200 -3.53 1.17 -15.89
N CYS A 201 -4.67 1.80 -15.59
CA CYS A 201 -5.91 1.07 -15.32
C CYS A 201 -6.43 0.30 -16.56
N GLN A 202 -6.32 0.88 -17.75
CA GLN A 202 -6.66 0.19 -19.01
C GLN A 202 -5.74 -1.01 -19.27
N GLU A 203 -4.43 -0.81 -19.15
CA GLU A 203 -3.44 -1.89 -19.32
C GLU A 203 -3.60 -2.98 -18.25
N ARG A 204 -3.94 -2.61 -17.00
CA ARG A 204 -4.29 -3.56 -15.94
C ARG A 204 -5.44 -4.47 -16.38
N SER A 205 -6.52 -3.90 -16.86
CA SER A 205 -7.68 -4.67 -17.32
C SER A 205 -7.32 -5.62 -18.45
N ARG A 206 -6.48 -5.15 -19.40
CA ARG A 206 -6.00 -5.99 -20.51
C ARG A 206 -5.12 -7.14 -20.03
N LEU A 207 -4.21 -6.88 -19.08
CA LEU A 207 -3.34 -7.92 -18.53
C LEU A 207 -4.11 -8.96 -17.72
N LEU A 208 -5.09 -8.54 -16.90
CA LEU A 208 -5.94 -9.47 -16.14
C LEU A 208 -6.58 -10.51 -17.06
N LEU A 209 -7.13 -10.09 -18.21
CA LEU A 209 -7.71 -10.99 -19.20
C LEU A 209 -6.65 -11.88 -19.87
N ALA A 210 -5.52 -11.29 -20.28
CA ALA A 210 -4.47 -12.03 -20.98
C ALA A 210 -3.81 -13.10 -20.11
N PHE A 211 -3.64 -12.84 -18.80
CA PHE A 211 -3.10 -13.85 -17.88
C PHE A 211 -4.08 -14.99 -17.63
N ALA A 212 -5.37 -14.73 -17.62
CA ALA A 212 -6.41 -15.77 -17.47
C ALA A 212 -6.43 -16.77 -18.66
N GLU A 213 -5.90 -16.38 -19.82
CA GLU A 213 -5.77 -17.24 -21.01
C GLU A 213 -4.53 -18.14 -21.00
N LEU A 214 -3.56 -17.91 -20.09
CA LEU A 214 -2.34 -18.71 -20.03
C LEU A 214 -2.61 -20.08 -19.39
N PRO A 215 -2.21 -21.21 -20.05
CA PRO A 215 -2.58 -22.56 -19.59
C PRO A 215 -1.96 -22.96 -18.25
N TYR A 216 -0.92 -22.25 -17.81
CA TYR A 216 -0.21 -22.48 -16.55
C TYR A 216 -0.48 -21.37 -15.50
N CYS A 217 -1.44 -20.48 -15.76
CA CYS A 217 -1.97 -19.54 -14.78
C CYS A 217 -3.19 -20.16 -14.10
N GLU A 218 -3.07 -20.48 -12.81
CA GLU A 218 -4.15 -21.10 -12.04
C GLU A 218 -5.22 -20.10 -11.62
N ARG A 219 -4.79 -18.86 -11.28
CA ARG A 219 -5.69 -17.82 -10.82
C ARG A 219 -5.13 -16.45 -11.07
N VAL A 220 -5.97 -15.53 -11.50
CA VAL A 220 -5.71 -14.09 -11.57
C VAL A 220 -6.53 -13.42 -10.48
N TYR A 221 -5.89 -12.71 -9.55
CA TYR A 221 -6.59 -12.01 -8.49
C TYR A 221 -7.04 -10.62 -8.95
N PRO A 222 -8.23 -10.15 -8.51
CA PRO A 222 -8.67 -8.77 -8.77
C PRO A 222 -7.64 -7.76 -8.26
N SER A 223 -7.42 -6.68 -9.01
CA SER A 223 -6.52 -5.62 -8.58
C SER A 223 -7.11 -4.24 -8.80
N GLN A 224 -6.85 -3.37 -7.85
CA GLN A 224 -7.11 -1.93 -7.86
C GLN A 224 -5.81 -1.12 -7.67
N ALA A 225 -4.65 -1.77 -7.86
CA ALA A 225 -3.32 -1.17 -7.79
C ALA A 225 -2.69 -1.03 -9.18
N ASN A 226 -1.44 -0.54 -9.25
CA ASN A 226 -0.64 -0.51 -10.47
C ASN A 226 0.14 -1.82 -10.71
N PHE A 227 -0.30 -2.91 -10.14
CA PHE A 227 0.21 -4.26 -10.32
C PHE A 227 -0.93 -5.28 -10.23
N ILE A 228 -0.67 -6.50 -10.69
CA ILE A 228 -1.57 -7.65 -10.53
C ILE A 228 -0.86 -8.76 -9.77
N LEU A 229 -1.62 -9.55 -9.04
CA LEU A 229 -1.18 -10.79 -8.43
C LEU A 229 -1.74 -11.97 -9.25
N VAL A 230 -0.88 -12.91 -9.62
CA VAL A 230 -1.27 -14.10 -10.39
C VAL A 230 -0.67 -15.35 -9.76
N LYS A 231 -1.47 -16.41 -9.66
CA LYS A 231 -1.02 -17.71 -9.18
C LYS A 231 -0.68 -18.60 -10.37
N MET A 232 0.50 -19.17 -10.37
CA MET A 232 1.01 -20.03 -11.42
C MET A 232 1.13 -21.49 -10.94
N THR A 233 1.10 -22.46 -11.85
CA THR A 233 1.41 -23.86 -11.52
C THR A 233 2.83 -24.01 -10.94
N ASN A 234 3.77 -23.23 -11.45
CA ASN A 234 5.15 -23.17 -10.97
C ASN A 234 5.72 -21.74 -11.11
N ALA A 235 5.44 -20.88 -10.14
CA ALA A 235 5.88 -19.48 -10.19
C ALA A 235 7.41 -19.34 -10.24
N LYS A 236 8.16 -20.22 -9.58
CA LYS A 236 9.63 -20.17 -9.59
C LYS A 236 10.21 -20.44 -10.99
N ALA A 237 9.66 -21.42 -11.72
CA ALA A 237 10.11 -21.72 -13.08
C ALA A 237 9.77 -20.57 -14.04
N VAL A 238 8.54 -20.04 -13.98
CA VAL A 238 8.13 -18.87 -14.78
C VAL A 238 8.98 -17.65 -14.45
N TYR A 239 9.24 -17.38 -13.17
CA TYR A 239 10.12 -16.30 -12.73
C TYR A 239 11.52 -16.41 -13.33
N ASN A 240 12.17 -17.57 -13.22
CA ASN A 240 13.51 -17.80 -13.75
C ASN A 240 13.55 -17.61 -15.27
N TYR A 241 12.57 -18.15 -16.00
CA TYR A 241 12.43 -17.95 -17.43
C TYR A 241 12.31 -16.47 -17.81
N LEU A 242 11.48 -15.70 -17.10
CA LEU A 242 11.33 -14.26 -17.34
C LEU A 242 12.63 -13.49 -17.08
N ILE A 243 13.37 -13.83 -16.02
CA ILE A 243 14.69 -13.24 -15.73
C ILE A 243 15.68 -13.52 -16.87
N GLU A 244 15.71 -14.74 -17.41
CA GLU A 244 16.56 -15.08 -18.58
C GLU A 244 16.17 -14.26 -19.82
N LYS A 245 14.92 -13.84 -19.95
CA LYS A 245 14.44 -12.93 -21.01
C LYS A 245 14.66 -11.44 -20.69
N GLY A 246 15.29 -11.11 -19.55
CA GLY A 246 15.49 -9.72 -19.11
C GLY A 246 14.24 -9.05 -18.56
N ILE A 247 13.22 -9.83 -18.17
CA ILE A 247 11.95 -9.32 -17.62
C ILE A 247 11.92 -9.58 -16.12
N CYS A 248 11.93 -8.51 -15.33
CA CYS A 248 11.86 -8.56 -13.86
C CYS A 248 10.41 -8.52 -13.38
N VAL A 249 10.04 -9.51 -12.55
CA VAL A 249 8.78 -9.56 -11.79
C VAL A 249 9.07 -9.90 -10.34
N SER A 250 8.09 -9.86 -9.45
CA SER A 250 8.30 -10.25 -8.05
C SER A 250 7.77 -11.66 -7.80
N ASN A 251 8.64 -12.57 -7.36
CA ASN A 251 8.22 -13.89 -6.90
C ASN A 251 7.82 -13.79 -5.41
N LEU A 252 6.59 -14.16 -5.10
CA LEU A 252 6.00 -14.07 -3.76
C LEU A 252 5.73 -15.44 -3.13
N SER A 253 6.33 -16.51 -3.66
CA SER A 253 6.08 -17.87 -3.20
C SER A 253 6.37 -18.10 -1.71
N ASP A 254 7.23 -17.28 -1.11
CA ASP A 254 7.60 -17.33 0.32
C ASP A 254 6.72 -16.40 1.20
N VAL A 255 5.78 -15.67 0.60
CA VAL A 255 4.86 -14.79 1.31
C VAL A 255 3.60 -15.58 1.71
N ALA A 256 3.12 -15.37 2.93
CA ALA A 256 1.93 -16.03 3.44
C ALA A 256 0.75 -15.88 2.46
N LEU A 257 -0.01 -16.96 2.24
CA LEU A 257 -1.14 -17.06 1.30
C LEU A 257 -0.80 -16.80 -0.18
N CYS A 258 0.47 -16.47 -0.52
CA CYS A 258 0.90 -16.18 -1.88
C CYS A 258 1.75 -17.32 -2.50
N ASN A 259 1.59 -18.56 -2.03
CA ASN A 259 2.32 -19.69 -2.59
C ASN A 259 2.09 -19.80 -4.11
N ASN A 260 3.19 -19.96 -4.87
CA ASN A 260 3.18 -19.95 -6.34
C ASN A 260 2.60 -18.66 -6.97
N CYS A 261 2.70 -17.52 -6.28
CA CYS A 261 2.24 -16.24 -6.83
C CYS A 261 3.40 -15.39 -7.36
N LEU A 262 3.12 -14.70 -8.47
CA LEU A 262 3.94 -13.62 -9.01
C LEU A 262 3.18 -12.30 -8.92
N ARG A 263 3.85 -11.22 -8.48
CA ARG A 263 3.34 -9.87 -8.61
C ARG A 263 3.95 -9.22 -9.85
N ILE A 264 3.09 -8.77 -10.73
CA ILE A 264 3.44 -8.18 -12.02
C ILE A 264 3.09 -6.69 -11.98
N THR A 265 4.07 -5.82 -12.07
CA THR A 265 3.84 -4.37 -12.20
C THR A 265 3.27 -4.08 -13.60
N ILE A 266 2.27 -3.21 -13.67
CA ILE A 266 1.72 -2.74 -14.94
C ILE A 266 2.72 -1.77 -15.55
N GLY A 267 3.34 -2.17 -16.64
CA GLY A 267 4.28 -1.37 -17.41
C GLY A 267 3.60 -0.56 -18.52
N THR A 268 4.42 0.03 -19.38
CA THR A 268 3.96 0.61 -20.63
C THR A 268 3.35 -0.46 -21.55
N LYS A 269 2.58 -0.04 -22.54
CA LYS A 269 1.99 -0.96 -23.51
C LYS A 269 3.02 -1.87 -24.17
N ASN A 270 4.21 -1.34 -24.49
CA ASN A 270 5.29 -2.12 -25.11
C ASN A 270 5.90 -3.13 -24.14
N GLU A 271 6.16 -2.75 -22.89
CA GLU A 271 6.66 -3.66 -21.86
C GLU A 271 5.66 -4.78 -21.58
N ASN A 272 4.38 -4.46 -21.48
CA ASN A 272 3.32 -5.45 -21.28
C ASN A 272 3.20 -6.41 -22.48
N LEU A 273 3.38 -5.93 -23.72
CA LEU A 273 3.42 -6.78 -24.92
C LEU A 273 4.63 -7.71 -24.91
N LEU A 274 5.80 -7.22 -24.53
CA LEU A 274 7.01 -8.06 -24.42
C LEU A 274 6.83 -9.14 -23.36
N LEU A 275 6.29 -8.80 -22.18
CA LEU A 275 5.95 -9.75 -21.13
C LEU A 275 5.01 -10.85 -21.63
N LEU A 276 3.88 -10.47 -22.26
CA LEU A 276 2.89 -11.43 -22.77
C LEU A 276 3.47 -12.29 -23.91
N SER A 277 4.31 -11.70 -24.79
CA SER A 277 4.99 -12.45 -25.83
C SER A 277 5.93 -13.52 -25.25
N ALA A 278 6.71 -13.17 -24.23
CA ALA A 278 7.59 -14.11 -23.55
C ALA A 278 6.76 -15.24 -22.87
N LEU A 279 5.70 -14.88 -22.15
CA LEU A 279 4.85 -15.85 -21.47
C LEU A 279 4.13 -16.81 -22.41
N ARG A 280 3.76 -16.38 -23.63
CA ARG A 280 3.16 -17.28 -24.64
C ARG A 280 4.15 -18.25 -25.28
N GLN A 281 5.44 -18.01 -25.12
CA GLN A 281 6.51 -18.89 -25.61
C GLN A 281 7.06 -19.83 -24.53
N TYR A 282 6.64 -19.63 -23.26
CA TYR A 282 6.96 -20.50 -22.14
C TYR A 282 6.15 -21.79 -22.21
#